data_fa920a190b79631e83a850512985eeba
#
_entry.id   fa920a190b79631e83a850512985eeba
#
_cell.length_a   1.000
_cell.length_b   1.000
_cell.length_c   1.000
_cell.angle_alpha   90.00
_cell.angle_beta   90.00
_cell.angle_gamma   90.00
#
_symmetry.space_group_name_H-M   'P 1'
#
loop_
_entity.id
_entity.type
_entity.pdbx_description
1 polymer ?
#
loop_
_entity_poly.entity_id
_entity_poly.type
_entity_poly.pdbx_seq_one_letter_code
_entity_poly.pdbx_strand_id
1 'polypeptide(L)'
;MNPSRTARTDAVRVSPLRSMLRQAGTRIEPVDGVEVSGMGVELEALADLSTCDRLGLKGRGVAAWLQAQGIEFPPKANQLIERDDGMVVARYGETEFALADFSRAASPLVNGLRRAYETQRPDATYDVPRAHSQAAFGLCDKPALQALEALCPADLRGQSFARGDVLQTLCSGVSVQLWNLTRTDAQRLVLLCDVSVARHQWAALHDAIVIAGGRAGAQAAWFAR
;
A
#
# COMPACT_ATOMS: atom_id res chain seq x y z
N MET A 1 -2.98 23.25 -40.46
CA MET A 1 -2.70 21.82 -40.38
C MET A 1 -1.69 21.61 -39.26
N ASN A 2 -2.11 21.12 -38.11
CA ASN A 2 -1.24 20.91 -36.95
C ASN A 2 -0.88 19.42 -36.89
N PRO A 3 0.41 19.05 -36.99
CA PRO A 3 0.78 17.66 -37.06
C PRO A 3 0.69 17.01 -35.68
N SER A 4 0.01 15.89 -35.67
CA SER A 4 0.18 14.71 -34.78
C SER A 4 0.41 14.99 -33.30
N ARG A 5 -0.68 15.01 -32.57
CA ARG A 5 -0.71 14.53 -31.19
C ARG A 5 -0.21 13.07 -31.21
N THR A 6 1.09 12.90 -31.03
CA THR A 6 1.69 11.59 -30.76
C THR A 6 0.88 10.91 -29.67
N ALA A 7 0.41 9.70 -29.95
CA ALA A 7 -0.23 8.82 -28.98
C ALA A 7 0.63 8.83 -27.71
N ARG A 8 0.07 9.31 -26.59
CA ARG A 8 0.66 9.07 -25.27
C ARG A 8 0.71 7.55 -25.14
N THR A 9 1.87 7.00 -25.21
CA THR A 9 2.11 5.65 -24.68
C THR A 9 1.64 5.71 -23.24
N ASP A 10 0.57 5.00 -22.91
CA ASP A 10 0.05 4.93 -21.55
C ASP A 10 1.21 4.45 -20.66
N ALA A 11 1.68 5.37 -19.81
CA ALA A 11 2.81 5.10 -18.94
C ALA A 11 2.41 3.99 -17.96
N VAL A 12 3.05 2.84 -18.08
CA VAL A 12 2.83 1.72 -17.15
C VAL A 12 3.48 2.07 -15.82
N ARG A 13 2.71 1.98 -14.73
CA ARG A 13 3.26 2.15 -13.38
C ARG A 13 4.15 0.96 -13.05
N VAL A 14 5.37 1.25 -12.62
CA VAL A 14 6.38 0.24 -12.28
C VAL A 14 6.76 0.32 -10.80
N SER A 15 7.12 -0.81 -10.22
CA SER A 15 7.62 -0.87 -8.86
C SER A 15 9.02 -0.25 -8.73
N PRO A 16 9.35 0.42 -7.60
CA PRO A 16 10.69 0.84 -7.28
C PRO A 16 11.66 -0.36 -7.14
N LEU A 17 11.13 -1.56 -6.92
CA LEU A 17 11.89 -2.81 -6.82
C LEU A 17 12.08 -3.54 -8.14
N ARG A 18 11.52 -3.06 -9.26
CA ARG A 18 11.47 -3.74 -10.54
C ARG A 18 12.81 -4.39 -10.97
N SER A 19 13.90 -3.63 -10.89
CA SER A 19 15.21 -4.14 -11.28
C SER A 19 15.69 -5.27 -10.37
N MET A 20 15.47 -5.15 -9.07
CA MET A 20 15.83 -6.12 -8.06
C MET A 20 15.00 -7.41 -8.20
N LEU A 21 13.69 -7.29 -8.38
CA LEU A 21 12.79 -8.43 -8.61
C LEU A 21 13.15 -9.18 -9.90
N ARG A 22 13.48 -8.47 -10.99
CA ARG A 22 13.93 -9.09 -12.24
C ARG A 22 15.25 -9.81 -12.09
N GLN A 23 16.22 -9.24 -11.37
CA GLN A 23 17.50 -9.90 -11.08
C GLN A 23 17.32 -11.17 -10.24
N ALA A 24 16.32 -11.18 -9.35
CA ALA A 24 15.95 -12.36 -8.59
C ALA A 24 15.12 -13.39 -9.39
N GLY A 25 14.91 -13.17 -10.70
CA GLY A 25 14.15 -14.07 -11.56
C GLY A 25 12.63 -13.95 -11.43
N THR A 26 12.12 -12.92 -10.76
CA THR A 26 10.68 -12.73 -10.63
C THR A 26 10.05 -12.35 -11.96
N ARG A 27 9.02 -13.09 -12.37
CA ARG A 27 8.23 -12.77 -13.56
C ARG A 27 7.37 -11.53 -13.28
N ILE A 28 7.42 -10.56 -14.18
CA ILE A 28 6.65 -9.31 -14.08
C ILE A 28 5.85 -9.13 -15.35
N GLU A 29 4.56 -8.95 -15.23
CA GLU A 29 3.64 -8.80 -16.35
C GLU A 29 2.79 -7.54 -16.21
N PRO A 30 2.40 -6.88 -17.31
CA PRO A 30 1.48 -5.78 -17.29
C PRO A 30 0.04 -6.28 -17.09
N VAL A 31 -0.66 -5.69 -16.12
CA VAL A 31 -2.08 -5.92 -15.85
C VAL A 31 -2.75 -4.55 -15.66
N ASP A 32 -3.73 -4.20 -16.49
CA ASP A 32 -4.49 -2.95 -16.40
C ASP A 32 -3.62 -1.67 -16.29
N GLY A 33 -2.52 -1.59 -17.06
CA GLY A 33 -1.60 -0.45 -17.05
C GLY A 33 -0.63 -0.40 -15.86
N VAL A 34 -0.51 -1.48 -15.08
CA VAL A 34 0.40 -1.62 -13.94
C VAL A 34 1.25 -2.88 -14.10
N GLU A 35 2.50 -2.85 -13.70
CA GLU A 35 3.31 -4.07 -13.59
C GLU A 35 2.93 -4.85 -12.32
N VAL A 36 2.62 -6.14 -12.48
CA VAL A 36 2.33 -7.09 -11.40
C VAL A 36 3.43 -8.14 -11.37
N SER A 37 3.98 -8.37 -10.19
CA SER A 37 5.03 -9.36 -9.98
C SER A 37 4.48 -10.74 -9.61
N GLY A 38 5.17 -11.79 -10.08
CA GLY A 38 4.98 -13.16 -9.60
C GLY A 38 3.69 -13.84 -10.03
N MET A 39 3.25 -13.63 -11.27
CA MET A 39 2.12 -14.41 -11.81
C MET A 39 2.40 -15.91 -11.72
N GLY A 40 1.49 -16.65 -11.10
CA GLY A 40 1.57 -18.11 -10.97
C GLY A 40 2.40 -18.64 -9.79
N VAL A 41 2.84 -17.78 -8.86
CA VAL A 41 3.55 -18.17 -7.64
C VAL A 41 2.60 -18.07 -6.44
N GLU A 42 2.71 -19.00 -5.51
CA GLU A 42 1.94 -18.95 -4.24
C GLU A 42 2.32 -17.73 -3.38
N LEU A 43 1.38 -17.24 -2.59
CA LEU A 43 1.65 -16.18 -1.64
C LEU A 43 2.52 -16.72 -0.50
N GLU A 44 3.60 -16.04 -0.28
CA GLU A 44 4.50 -16.24 0.83
C GLU A 44 4.46 -14.99 1.76
N ALA A 45 5.35 -14.91 2.71
CA ALA A 45 5.27 -13.95 3.80
C ALA A 45 5.45 -12.47 3.40
N LEU A 46 5.97 -12.17 2.21
CA LEU A 46 6.28 -10.81 1.73
C LEU A 46 5.89 -10.62 0.27
N ALA A 47 5.14 -9.57 -0.04
CA ALA A 47 4.74 -9.19 -1.40
C ALA A 47 5.00 -7.70 -1.67
N ASP A 48 5.43 -7.34 -2.89
CA ASP A 48 5.55 -5.95 -3.33
C ASP A 48 4.21 -5.43 -3.87
N LEU A 49 3.59 -4.50 -3.13
CA LEU A 49 2.33 -3.85 -3.46
C LEU A 49 2.53 -2.40 -3.93
N SER A 50 3.76 -2.00 -4.28
CA SER A 50 4.09 -0.61 -4.59
C SER A 50 3.35 -0.07 -5.82
N THR A 51 2.89 -0.94 -6.72
CA THR A 51 2.12 -0.56 -7.89
C THR A 51 0.62 -0.43 -7.67
N CYS A 52 0.08 -0.85 -6.52
CA CYS A 52 -1.32 -0.69 -6.17
C CYS A 52 -1.73 0.79 -6.09
N ASP A 53 -3.00 1.07 -6.42
CA ASP A 53 -3.53 2.43 -6.39
C ASP A 53 -3.69 2.97 -4.96
N ARG A 54 -3.17 4.19 -4.74
CA ARG A 54 -3.25 4.92 -3.48
C ARG A 54 -3.50 6.40 -3.74
N LEU A 55 -4.39 7.01 -2.96
CA LEU A 55 -4.70 8.44 -2.95
C LEU A 55 -4.46 8.98 -1.54
N GLY A 56 -3.62 10.00 -1.41
CA GLY A 56 -3.44 10.71 -0.15
C GLY A 56 -4.10 12.07 -0.21
N LEU A 57 -4.79 12.47 0.85
CA LEU A 57 -5.45 13.76 0.96
C LEU A 57 -5.17 14.37 2.33
N LYS A 58 -4.88 15.66 2.35
CA LYS A 58 -4.63 16.41 3.59
C LYS A 58 -5.34 17.77 3.55
N GLY A 59 -5.86 18.20 4.69
CA GLY A 59 -6.49 19.51 4.83
C GLY A 59 -7.86 19.45 5.52
N ARG A 60 -8.32 20.58 6.02
CA ARG A 60 -9.56 20.69 6.81
C ARG A 60 -10.82 20.32 6.02
N GLY A 61 -10.81 20.48 4.71
CA GLY A 61 -11.94 20.15 3.83
C GLY A 61 -12.05 18.66 3.47
N VAL A 62 -11.03 17.82 3.77
CA VAL A 62 -10.99 16.43 3.29
C VAL A 62 -12.11 15.58 3.86
N ALA A 63 -12.38 15.66 5.16
CA ALA A 63 -13.43 14.87 5.80
C ALA A 63 -14.82 15.15 5.19
N ALA A 64 -15.16 16.43 4.99
CA ALA A 64 -16.42 16.83 4.38
C ALA A 64 -16.51 16.37 2.92
N TRP A 65 -15.40 16.45 2.19
CA TRP A 65 -15.37 15.98 0.79
C TRP A 65 -15.54 14.45 0.71
N LEU A 66 -14.86 13.67 1.56
CA LEU A 66 -15.02 12.21 1.61
C LEU A 66 -16.47 11.83 1.91
N GLN A 67 -17.12 12.50 2.88
CA GLN A 67 -18.54 12.29 3.17
C GLN A 67 -19.44 12.60 1.97
N ALA A 68 -19.18 13.70 1.25
CA ALA A 68 -19.92 14.05 0.04
C ALA A 68 -19.73 13.02 -1.10
N GLN A 69 -18.60 12.30 -1.13
CA GLN A 69 -18.36 11.17 -2.04
C GLN A 69 -18.95 9.84 -1.52
N GLY A 70 -19.65 9.83 -0.39
CA GLY A 70 -20.16 8.60 0.23
C GLY A 70 -19.06 7.69 0.78
N ILE A 71 -17.89 8.22 1.09
CA ILE A 71 -16.76 7.48 1.63
C ILE A 71 -16.77 7.56 3.15
N GLU A 72 -17.02 6.41 3.78
CA GLU A 72 -16.86 6.24 5.21
C GLU A 72 -15.37 6.20 5.57
N PHE A 73 -15.01 6.78 6.72
CA PHE A 73 -13.65 6.81 7.24
C PHE A 73 -13.61 6.67 8.77
N PRO A 74 -12.47 6.25 9.36
CA PRO A 74 -12.35 6.06 10.80
C PRO A 74 -12.60 7.35 11.58
N PRO A 75 -13.31 7.27 12.73
CA PRO A 75 -13.59 8.44 13.57
C PRO A 75 -12.35 9.00 14.27
N LYS A 76 -11.32 8.16 14.49
CA LYS A 76 -10.11 8.55 15.21
C LYS A 76 -8.88 8.46 14.29
N ALA A 77 -7.86 9.26 14.63
CA ALA A 77 -6.54 9.15 14.01
C ALA A 77 -5.88 7.80 14.32
N ASN A 78 -4.94 7.42 13.47
CA ASN A 78 -4.21 6.15 13.52
C ASN A 78 -5.13 4.92 13.47
N GLN A 79 -6.22 5.04 12.73
CA GLN A 79 -7.13 3.94 12.44
C GLN A 79 -7.39 3.81 10.93
N LEU A 80 -7.83 2.63 10.53
CA LEU A 80 -8.30 2.34 9.19
C LEU A 80 -9.60 1.54 9.22
N ILE A 81 -10.33 1.61 8.12
CA ILE A 81 -11.45 0.71 7.82
C ILE A 81 -11.19 0.06 6.46
N GLU A 82 -11.51 -1.23 6.35
CA GLU A 82 -11.55 -1.96 5.10
C GLU A 82 -13.02 -2.08 4.67
N ARG A 83 -13.32 -1.61 3.47
CA ARG A 83 -14.67 -1.64 2.89
C ARG A 83 -14.91 -2.94 2.15
N ASP A 84 -16.17 -3.30 1.95
CA ASP A 84 -16.56 -4.52 1.23
C ASP A 84 -16.12 -4.51 -0.25
N ASP A 85 -15.91 -3.33 -0.85
CA ASP A 85 -15.42 -3.16 -2.21
C ASP A 85 -13.89 -3.34 -2.35
N GLY A 86 -13.18 -3.61 -1.24
CA GLY A 86 -11.74 -3.83 -1.17
C GLY A 86 -10.92 -2.56 -0.94
N MET A 87 -11.54 -1.37 -0.95
CA MET A 87 -10.86 -0.14 -0.63
C MET A 87 -10.63 -0.01 0.87
N VAL A 88 -9.42 0.41 1.23
CA VAL A 88 -9.02 0.72 2.60
C VAL A 88 -8.93 2.22 2.76
N VAL A 89 -9.53 2.75 3.83
CA VAL A 89 -9.45 4.16 4.20
C VAL A 89 -8.75 4.28 5.53
N ALA A 90 -7.57 4.89 5.54
CA ALA A 90 -6.78 5.16 6.74
C ALA A 90 -6.83 6.65 7.10
N ARG A 91 -6.93 6.93 8.40
CA ARG A 91 -6.84 8.27 8.96
C ARG A 91 -5.58 8.38 9.80
N TYR A 92 -4.61 9.18 9.36
CA TYR A 92 -3.34 9.37 10.07
C TYR A 92 -3.38 10.46 11.13
N GLY A 93 -4.25 11.43 10.95
CA GLY A 93 -4.41 12.58 11.82
C GLY A 93 -5.82 13.17 11.68
N GLU A 94 -6.06 14.32 12.27
CA GLU A 94 -7.37 14.97 12.18
C GLU A 94 -7.77 15.31 10.75
N THR A 95 -6.80 15.68 9.93
CA THR A 95 -7.00 16.20 8.58
C THR A 95 -6.27 15.44 7.50
N GLU A 96 -5.66 14.28 7.80
CA GLU A 96 -4.85 13.52 6.85
C GLU A 96 -5.39 12.11 6.67
N PHE A 97 -5.67 11.78 5.42
CA PHE A 97 -6.29 10.52 5.01
C PHE A 97 -5.50 9.86 3.88
N ALA A 98 -5.54 8.54 3.84
CA ALA A 98 -5.07 7.75 2.71
C ALA A 98 -6.12 6.73 2.31
N LEU A 99 -6.35 6.61 1.02
CA LEU A 99 -7.22 5.62 0.42
C LEU A 99 -6.35 4.70 -0.44
N ALA A 100 -6.53 3.41 -0.31
CA ALA A 100 -5.76 2.42 -1.06
C ALA A 100 -6.64 1.23 -1.42
N ASP A 101 -6.28 0.54 -2.48
CA ASP A 101 -6.84 -0.77 -2.80
C ASP A 101 -5.69 -1.74 -3.01
N PHE A 102 -5.54 -2.65 -2.06
CA PHE A 102 -4.52 -3.70 -2.09
C PHE A 102 -5.09 -5.06 -2.49
N SER A 103 -6.33 -5.09 -2.99
CA SER A 103 -6.99 -6.31 -3.45
C SER A 103 -6.79 -6.59 -4.95
N ARG A 104 -6.23 -5.60 -5.68
CA ARG A 104 -6.04 -5.68 -7.14
C ARG A 104 -4.93 -4.78 -7.65
N ALA A 105 -4.51 -5.02 -8.87
CA ALA A 105 -3.44 -4.25 -9.52
C ALA A 105 -3.86 -2.79 -9.79
N ALA A 106 -5.02 -2.58 -10.37
CA ALA A 106 -5.60 -1.25 -10.63
C ALA A 106 -7.00 -1.14 -10.01
N SER A 107 -7.26 -0.04 -9.32
CA SER A 107 -8.53 0.20 -8.64
C SER A 107 -9.37 1.25 -9.36
N PRO A 108 -10.49 0.88 -9.98
CA PRO A 108 -11.42 1.85 -10.56
C PRO A 108 -11.95 2.85 -9.53
N LEU A 109 -12.14 2.42 -8.27
CA LEU A 109 -12.66 3.25 -7.18
C LEU A 109 -11.67 4.33 -6.79
N VAL A 110 -10.43 3.96 -6.45
CA VAL A 110 -9.39 4.92 -6.06
C VAL A 110 -9.08 5.88 -7.21
N ASN A 111 -9.04 5.38 -8.45
CA ASN A 111 -8.82 6.21 -9.64
C ASN A 111 -10.04 7.10 -9.96
N GLY A 112 -11.25 6.65 -9.68
CA GLY A 112 -12.49 7.45 -9.76
C GLY A 112 -12.44 8.62 -8.78
N LEU A 113 -12.12 8.37 -7.52
CA LEU A 113 -11.99 9.40 -6.48
C LEU A 113 -10.86 10.39 -6.79
N ARG A 114 -9.73 9.93 -7.33
CA ARG A 114 -8.66 10.80 -7.79
C ARG A 114 -9.15 11.77 -8.84
N ARG A 115 -9.84 11.29 -9.89
CA ARG A 115 -10.41 12.14 -10.94
C ARG A 115 -11.46 13.11 -10.40
N ALA A 116 -12.33 12.67 -9.49
CA ALA A 116 -13.31 13.54 -8.85
C ALA A 116 -12.62 14.66 -8.05
N TYR A 117 -11.57 14.33 -7.31
CA TYR A 117 -10.78 15.30 -6.57
C TYR A 117 -10.05 16.32 -7.48
N GLU A 118 -9.44 15.83 -8.57
CA GLU A 118 -8.75 16.68 -9.55
C GLU A 118 -9.71 17.64 -10.28
N THR A 119 -10.95 17.18 -10.53
CA THR A 119 -11.98 17.98 -11.24
C THR A 119 -12.62 19.02 -10.33
N GLN A 120 -12.85 18.69 -9.06
CA GLN A 120 -13.57 19.52 -8.09
C GLN A 120 -12.80 19.58 -6.78
N ARG A 121 -11.55 20.09 -6.85
CA ARG A 121 -10.72 20.20 -5.64
C ARG A 121 -11.42 21.07 -4.59
N PRO A 122 -11.74 20.49 -3.42
CA PRO A 122 -12.38 21.25 -2.35
C PRO A 122 -11.42 22.25 -1.71
N ASP A 123 -11.95 23.32 -1.17
CA ASP A 123 -11.17 24.34 -0.46
C ASP A 123 -10.41 23.73 0.73
N ALA A 124 -9.26 24.31 1.02
CA ALA A 124 -8.39 23.92 2.13
C ALA A 124 -8.00 22.42 2.11
N THR A 125 -7.78 21.87 0.92
CA THR A 125 -7.32 20.49 0.73
C THR A 125 -6.07 20.43 -0.16
N TYR A 126 -5.27 19.38 0.03
CA TYR A 126 -4.04 19.12 -0.70
C TYR A 126 -3.95 17.63 -1.06
N ASP A 127 -3.50 17.37 -2.29
CA ASP A 127 -3.10 16.02 -2.71
C ASP A 127 -1.74 15.66 -2.11
N VAL A 128 -1.64 14.47 -1.56
CA VAL A 128 -0.39 13.86 -1.11
C VAL A 128 -0.07 12.71 -2.06
N PRO A 129 1.03 12.77 -2.85
CA PRO A 129 1.27 11.83 -3.96
C PRO A 129 1.72 10.43 -3.50
N ARG A 130 0.96 9.78 -2.63
CA ARG A 130 1.29 8.51 -1.99
C ARG A 130 1.57 7.36 -2.96
N ALA A 131 0.91 7.35 -4.12
CA ALA A 131 1.14 6.33 -5.14
C ALA A 131 2.55 6.39 -5.77
N HIS A 132 3.20 7.57 -5.72
CA HIS A 132 4.50 7.81 -6.32
C HIS A 132 5.62 8.04 -5.30
N SER A 133 5.28 8.53 -4.11
CA SER A 133 6.25 8.83 -3.05
C SER A 133 6.45 7.70 -2.04
N GLN A 134 5.60 6.67 -2.08
CA GLN A 134 5.71 5.55 -1.15
C GLN A 134 5.81 4.21 -1.87
N ALA A 135 6.65 3.33 -1.35
CA ALA A 135 6.57 1.89 -1.57
C ALA A 135 5.58 1.26 -0.59
N ALA A 136 5.00 0.13 -0.97
CA ALA A 136 4.08 -0.64 -0.15
C ALA A 136 4.44 -2.12 -0.18
N PHE A 137 4.51 -2.76 0.98
CA PHE A 137 4.84 -4.17 1.13
C PHE A 137 3.74 -4.90 1.91
N GLY A 138 3.20 -5.94 1.31
CA GLY A 138 2.26 -6.86 1.95
C GLY A 138 3.03 -7.88 2.79
N LEU A 139 2.59 -8.07 4.02
CA LEU A 139 3.20 -8.93 5.00
C LEU A 139 2.13 -9.87 5.55
N CYS A 140 2.35 -11.17 5.48
CA CYS A 140 1.38 -12.15 5.96
C CYS A 140 2.07 -13.33 6.64
N ASP A 141 1.28 -14.00 7.48
CA ASP A 141 1.68 -15.19 8.21
C ASP A 141 2.79 -14.96 9.29
N LYS A 142 3.05 -15.99 10.04
CA LYS A 142 3.94 -15.94 11.20
C LYS A 142 5.37 -15.46 10.92
N PRO A 143 6.04 -15.85 9.80
CA PRO A 143 7.39 -15.36 9.51
C PRO A 143 7.46 -13.85 9.33
N ALA A 144 6.44 -13.24 8.71
CA ALA A 144 6.40 -11.78 8.53
C ALA A 144 6.22 -11.04 9.86
N LEU A 145 5.39 -11.56 10.77
CA LEU A 145 5.25 -10.96 12.10
C LEU A 145 6.56 -11.06 12.90
N GLN A 146 7.21 -12.21 12.89
CA GLN A 146 8.50 -12.39 13.57
C GLN A 146 9.58 -11.46 13.01
N ALA A 147 9.60 -11.26 11.70
CA ALA A 147 10.50 -10.30 11.06
C ALA A 147 10.21 -8.85 11.51
N LEU A 148 8.94 -8.46 11.56
CA LEU A 148 8.56 -7.13 12.04
C LEU A 148 8.90 -6.93 13.52
N GLU A 149 8.66 -7.92 14.38
CA GLU A 149 9.02 -7.87 15.81
C GLU A 149 10.53 -7.71 16.02
N ALA A 150 11.36 -8.24 15.12
CA ALA A 150 12.81 -8.08 15.16
C ALA A 150 13.29 -6.71 14.63
N LEU A 151 12.55 -6.11 13.69
CA LEU A 151 12.96 -4.90 12.99
C LEU A 151 12.30 -3.61 13.51
N CYS A 152 11.19 -3.73 14.23
CA CYS A 152 10.40 -2.60 14.75
C CYS A 152 10.51 -2.53 16.28
N PRO A 153 10.74 -1.35 16.86
CA PRO A 153 10.79 -1.19 18.33
C PRO A 153 9.40 -1.21 18.98
N ALA A 154 8.33 -1.16 18.18
CA ALA A 154 6.96 -1.14 18.69
C ALA A 154 6.46 -2.56 19.05
N ASP A 155 5.61 -2.65 20.05
CA ASP A 155 4.90 -3.90 20.35
C ASP A 155 3.77 -4.12 19.36
N LEU A 156 3.90 -5.17 18.54
CA LEU A 156 2.93 -5.52 17.49
C LEU A 156 1.95 -6.62 17.92
N ARG A 157 1.98 -7.04 19.20
CA ARG A 157 1.22 -8.17 19.71
C ARG A 157 -0.15 -7.77 20.24
N GLY A 158 -1.14 -8.62 20.00
CA GLY A 158 -2.46 -8.55 20.62
C GLY A 158 -3.13 -7.19 20.46
N GLN A 159 -3.55 -6.59 21.59
CA GLN A 159 -4.27 -5.32 21.59
C GLN A 159 -3.37 -4.09 21.37
N SER A 160 -2.05 -4.24 21.41
CA SER A 160 -1.11 -3.14 21.15
C SER A 160 -1.10 -2.72 19.69
N PHE A 161 -1.48 -3.62 18.79
CA PHE A 161 -1.65 -3.34 17.35
C PHE A 161 -2.79 -4.20 16.81
N ALA A 162 -4.02 -3.78 17.07
CA ALA A 162 -5.23 -4.52 16.71
C ALA A 162 -5.61 -4.33 15.24
N ARG A 163 -6.53 -5.18 14.75
CA ARG A 163 -7.14 -4.97 13.43
C ARG A 163 -7.76 -3.57 13.33
N GLY A 164 -7.49 -2.90 12.23
CA GLY A 164 -7.97 -1.54 12.01
C GLY A 164 -7.05 -0.45 12.57
N ASP A 165 -5.93 -0.82 13.18
CA ASP A 165 -4.94 0.15 13.64
C ASP A 165 -3.96 0.54 12.52
N VAL A 166 -3.54 1.79 12.59
CA VAL A 166 -2.42 2.35 11.83
C VAL A 166 -1.33 2.72 12.82
N LEU A 167 -0.15 2.15 12.66
CA LEU A 167 1.00 2.46 13.49
C LEU A 167 2.04 3.23 12.69
N GLN A 168 2.43 4.41 13.17
CA GLN A 168 3.53 5.21 12.61
C GLN A 168 4.76 5.00 13.49
N THR A 169 5.78 4.34 12.97
CA THR A 169 6.95 3.90 13.75
C THR A 169 8.21 3.83 12.90
N LEU A 170 9.27 3.26 13.45
CA LEU A 170 10.48 2.88 12.72
C LEU A 170 10.46 1.39 12.42
N CYS A 171 10.99 1.01 11.26
CA CYS A 171 11.30 -0.37 10.93
C CYS A 171 12.66 -0.38 10.23
N SER A 172 13.59 -1.18 10.71
CA SER A 172 14.96 -1.19 10.17
C SER A 172 15.63 0.20 10.10
N GLY A 173 15.34 1.07 11.08
CA GLY A 173 15.89 2.41 11.18
C GLY A 173 15.23 3.48 10.31
N VAL A 174 14.22 3.15 9.51
CA VAL A 174 13.49 4.10 8.65
C VAL A 174 12.04 4.27 9.10
N SER A 175 11.48 5.47 8.87
CA SER A 175 10.08 5.76 9.18
C SER A 175 9.13 4.98 8.28
N VAL A 176 8.18 4.31 8.90
CA VAL A 176 7.17 3.49 8.22
C VAL A 176 5.78 3.74 8.78
N GLN A 177 4.79 3.36 8.00
CA GLN A 177 3.40 3.22 8.43
C GLN A 177 3.02 1.76 8.29
N LEU A 178 2.56 1.14 9.38
CA LEU A 178 2.02 -0.21 9.37
C LEU A 178 0.50 -0.14 9.44
N TRP A 179 -0.18 -0.84 8.53
CA TRP A 179 -1.63 -0.98 8.49
C TRP A 179 -2.00 -2.40 8.86
N ASN A 180 -2.83 -2.58 9.85
CA ASN A 180 -3.31 -3.91 10.24
C ASN A 180 -4.64 -4.24 9.58
N LEU A 181 -4.59 -5.02 8.50
CA LEU A 181 -5.72 -5.55 7.73
C LEU A 181 -6.02 -7.02 8.09
N THR A 182 -5.50 -7.50 9.23
CA THR A 182 -5.67 -8.89 9.66
C THR A 182 -7.14 -9.27 9.74
N ARG A 183 -7.50 -10.38 9.13
CA ARG A 183 -8.83 -11.00 9.20
C ARG A 183 -8.80 -12.16 10.20
N THR A 184 -9.95 -12.69 10.55
CA THR A 184 -10.11 -13.76 11.57
C THR A 184 -9.25 -15.00 11.32
N ASP A 185 -8.95 -15.27 10.06
CA ASP A 185 -8.30 -16.48 9.55
C ASP A 185 -6.93 -16.23 8.92
N ALA A 186 -6.54 -14.97 8.69
CA ALA A 186 -5.30 -14.63 8.01
C ALA A 186 -4.69 -13.31 8.49
N GLN A 187 -3.46 -13.36 8.96
CA GLN A 187 -2.69 -12.17 9.28
C GLN A 187 -2.33 -11.42 7.99
N ARG A 188 -2.72 -10.15 7.91
CA ARG A 188 -2.43 -9.26 6.77
C ARG A 188 -2.03 -7.88 7.28
N LEU A 189 -0.78 -7.54 7.03
CA LEU A 189 -0.24 -6.23 7.34
C LEU A 189 0.25 -5.57 6.05
N VAL A 190 0.18 -4.25 5.98
CA VAL A 190 0.82 -3.48 4.89
C VAL A 190 1.78 -2.49 5.52
N LEU A 191 3.04 -2.57 5.11
CA LEU A 191 4.08 -1.61 5.46
C LEU A 191 4.24 -0.61 4.33
N LEU A 192 4.18 0.67 4.65
CA LEU A 192 4.41 1.79 3.73
C LEU A 192 5.65 2.55 4.17
N CYS A 193 6.56 2.82 3.24
CA CYS A 193 7.76 3.64 3.48
C CYS A 193 7.99 4.61 2.33
N ASP A 194 8.87 5.59 2.51
CA ASP A 194 9.29 6.46 1.42
C ASP A 194 9.93 5.64 0.29
N VAL A 195 9.65 6.00 -0.96
CA VAL A 195 10.14 5.28 -2.14
C VAL A 195 11.67 5.27 -2.22
N SER A 196 12.34 6.28 -1.69
CA SER A 196 13.81 6.37 -1.70
C SER A 196 14.50 5.28 -0.88
N VAL A 197 13.82 4.76 0.15
CA VAL A 197 14.32 3.69 1.02
C VAL A 197 13.72 2.32 0.70
N ALA A 198 12.93 2.21 -0.37
CA ALA A 198 12.20 0.98 -0.72
C ALA A 198 13.10 -0.26 -0.82
N ARG A 199 14.26 -0.13 -1.46
CA ARG A 199 15.20 -1.26 -1.60
C ARG A 199 15.82 -1.70 -0.28
N HIS A 200 16.20 -0.73 0.57
CA HIS A 200 16.71 -1.02 1.91
C HIS A 200 15.67 -1.75 2.75
N GLN A 201 14.44 -1.21 2.78
CA GLN A 201 13.36 -1.79 3.57
C GLN A 201 12.96 -3.19 3.08
N TRP A 202 12.90 -3.39 1.76
CA TRP A 202 12.63 -4.71 1.18
C TRP A 202 13.72 -5.72 1.57
N ALA A 203 15.00 -5.36 1.43
CA ALA A 203 16.11 -6.25 1.76
C ALA A 203 16.08 -6.65 3.26
N ALA A 204 15.88 -5.68 4.16
CA ALA A 204 15.81 -5.95 5.59
C ALA A 204 14.64 -6.87 5.95
N LEU A 205 13.45 -6.64 5.37
CA LEU A 205 12.28 -7.51 5.57
C LEU A 205 12.51 -8.90 4.99
N HIS A 206 13.02 -8.99 3.75
CA HIS A 206 13.32 -10.26 3.10
C HIS A 206 14.26 -11.11 3.94
N ASP A 207 15.39 -10.56 4.38
CA ASP A 207 16.40 -11.29 5.13
C ASP A 207 15.85 -11.76 6.48
N ALA A 208 15.11 -10.91 7.19
CA ALA A 208 14.49 -11.27 8.46
C ALA A 208 13.40 -12.35 8.29
N ILE A 209 12.62 -12.29 7.20
CA ILE A 209 11.61 -13.30 6.87
C ILE A 209 12.26 -14.65 6.54
N VAL A 210 13.36 -14.65 5.78
CA VAL A 210 14.12 -15.87 5.48
C VAL A 210 14.68 -16.50 6.76
N ILE A 211 15.22 -15.70 7.67
CA ILE A 211 15.68 -16.18 9.01
C ILE A 211 14.52 -16.78 9.79
N ALA A 212 13.31 -16.24 9.70
CA ALA A 212 12.10 -16.75 10.33
C ALA A 212 11.48 -17.96 9.61
N GLY A 213 12.12 -18.47 8.54
CA GLY A 213 11.67 -19.64 7.77
C GLY A 213 10.60 -19.35 6.72
N GLY A 214 10.36 -18.08 6.40
CA GLY A 214 9.48 -17.65 5.32
C GLY A 214 10.21 -17.36 4.02
N ARG A 215 9.46 -16.89 3.01
CA ARG A 215 9.96 -16.49 1.70
C ARG A 215 9.26 -15.24 1.19
N ALA A 216 9.88 -14.54 0.25
CA ALA A 216 9.21 -13.50 -0.51
C ALA A 216 8.34 -14.14 -1.61
N GLY A 217 7.11 -13.69 -1.69
CA GLY A 217 6.13 -14.18 -2.65
C GLY A 217 5.75 -13.14 -3.69
N ALA A 218 4.64 -13.40 -4.32
CA ALA A 218 4.16 -12.68 -5.48
C ALA A 218 3.01 -11.73 -5.14
N GLN A 219 3.00 -10.56 -5.78
CA GLN A 219 1.88 -9.62 -5.70
C GLN A 219 0.56 -10.25 -6.16
N ALA A 220 0.59 -11.02 -7.25
CA ALA A 220 -0.60 -11.71 -7.76
C ALA A 220 -1.23 -12.67 -6.73
N ALA A 221 -0.42 -13.36 -5.95
CA ALA A 221 -0.91 -14.26 -4.90
C ALA A 221 -1.49 -13.50 -3.70
N TRP A 222 -1.03 -12.28 -3.43
CA TRP A 222 -1.66 -11.40 -2.43
C TRP A 222 -3.11 -11.04 -2.82
N PHE A 223 -3.38 -10.80 -4.10
CA PHE A 223 -4.72 -10.47 -4.58
C PHE A 223 -5.71 -11.65 -4.49
N ALA A 224 -5.21 -12.87 -4.49
CA ALA A 224 -6.01 -14.10 -4.45
C ALA A 224 -6.55 -14.45 -3.03
N ARG A 225 -6.11 -13.77 -1.99
CA ARG A 225 -6.55 -13.91 -0.60
C ARG A 225 -7.56 -12.81 -0.26
#